data_a1b7d3a8e16ab5ac88561d747ca92fb1
#
_entry.id   a1b7d3a8e16ab5ac88561d747ca92fb1
#
_cell.length_a   1.000
_cell.length_b   1.000
_cell.length_c   1.000
_cell.angle_alpha   90.00
_cell.angle_beta   90.00
_cell.angle_gamma   90.00
#
_symmetry.space_group_name_H-M   'P 1'
#
loop_
_entity.id
_entity.type
_entity.pdbx_description
1 polymer ?
#
loop_
_entity_poly.entity_id
_entity_poly.type
_entity_poly.pdbx_seq_one_letter_code
_entity_poly.pdbx_strand_id
1 'polypeptide(L)'
;YCIPHCIAYTGTHDNDVTNGWYDGLTSKQQQYINAYTHRAANESVCQAMIRQLFATVSNTAIATMQDILDLPASSRMNIPSTIGGNWEWRMQESDLTNAKKDFLTQITTLYGRANKEKRMIKFSEFVQQTTNKKLEKLSDHAIYVQLLNYVKTLAANKEKNTAKRKVYYISAEFLIGKLLSNNLINLGVYQEIKDELAQAGKSLSHIEDIEPEPSLGNGGLGRLASCFI
;
A
#
# COMPACT_ATOMS: atom_id res chain seq x y z
N TYR A 1 -0.06 -12.42 -25.56
CA TYR A 1 1.17 -11.67 -25.36
C TYR A 1 0.96 -10.69 -24.20
N CYS A 2 1.61 -10.91 -23.05
CA CYS A 2 1.61 -9.92 -21.98
C CYS A 2 2.56 -8.78 -22.36
N ILE A 3 2.11 -7.55 -22.22
CA ILE A 3 2.92 -6.34 -22.41
C ILE A 3 3.25 -5.75 -21.04
N PRO A 4 4.41 -5.09 -20.83
CA PRO A 4 4.77 -4.54 -19.51
C PRO A 4 3.76 -3.52 -18.97
N HIS A 5 3.26 -2.63 -19.83
CA HIS A 5 2.32 -1.58 -19.43
C HIS A 5 0.87 -2.09 -19.37
N CYS A 6 0.64 -3.11 -18.55
CA CYS A 6 -0.69 -3.64 -18.29
C CYS A 6 -0.85 -4.01 -16.81
N ILE A 7 -2.09 -4.27 -16.43
CA ILE A 7 -2.48 -4.80 -15.12
C ILE A 7 -2.91 -6.25 -15.34
N ALA A 8 -2.34 -7.17 -14.56
CA ALA A 8 -2.77 -8.55 -14.50
C ALA A 8 -3.39 -8.85 -13.13
N TYR A 9 -4.43 -9.69 -13.10
CA TYR A 9 -5.11 -10.08 -11.86
C TYR A 9 -5.63 -11.51 -11.93
N THR A 10 -5.83 -12.15 -10.77
CA THR A 10 -6.42 -13.50 -10.70
C THR A 10 -7.89 -13.49 -11.02
N GLY A 11 -8.59 -12.41 -10.70
CA GLY A 11 -10.01 -12.24 -10.95
C GLY A 11 -10.49 -10.86 -10.49
N THR A 12 -11.74 -10.55 -10.85
CA THR A 12 -12.46 -9.35 -10.41
C THR A 12 -13.55 -9.74 -9.41
N HIS A 13 -14.26 -8.76 -8.86
CA HIS A 13 -15.41 -9.00 -7.98
C HIS A 13 -16.54 -9.83 -8.62
N ASP A 14 -16.63 -9.83 -9.95
CA ASP A 14 -17.65 -10.58 -10.71
C ASP A 14 -17.26 -12.03 -11.00
N ASN A 15 -15.98 -12.35 -10.90
CA ASN A 15 -15.50 -13.70 -11.06
C ASN A 15 -15.78 -14.53 -9.80
N ASP A 16 -15.81 -15.85 -9.96
CA ASP A 16 -15.69 -16.72 -8.80
C ASP A 16 -14.27 -16.61 -8.22
N VAL A 17 -14.13 -16.95 -6.94
CA VAL A 17 -12.79 -17.11 -6.34
C VAL A 17 -12.06 -18.28 -7.00
N THR A 18 -10.74 -18.26 -7.01
CA THR A 18 -9.94 -19.28 -7.70
C THR A 18 -10.30 -20.71 -7.30
N ASN A 19 -10.54 -20.97 -6.00
CA ASN A 19 -10.97 -22.31 -5.54
C ASN A 19 -12.33 -22.70 -6.09
N GLY A 20 -13.32 -21.80 -6.04
CA GLY A 20 -14.66 -22.09 -6.57
C GLY A 20 -14.63 -22.37 -8.07
N TRP A 21 -13.89 -21.57 -8.83
CA TRP A 21 -13.67 -21.83 -10.24
C TRP A 21 -12.99 -23.18 -10.50
N TYR A 22 -11.93 -23.49 -9.77
CA TYR A 22 -11.17 -24.73 -9.95
C TYR A 22 -11.99 -25.98 -9.60
N ASP A 23 -12.79 -25.92 -8.53
CA ASP A 23 -13.65 -27.02 -8.10
C ASP A 23 -14.77 -27.32 -9.11
N GLY A 24 -15.21 -26.32 -9.86
CA GLY A 24 -16.17 -26.46 -10.97
C GLY A 24 -15.59 -27.08 -12.25
N LEU A 25 -14.28 -27.30 -12.33
CA LEU A 25 -13.62 -27.87 -13.51
C LEU A 25 -13.71 -29.41 -13.52
N THR A 26 -13.71 -29.98 -14.73
CA THR A 26 -13.55 -31.43 -14.86
C THR A 26 -12.15 -31.88 -14.46
N SER A 27 -11.98 -33.16 -14.06
CA SER A 27 -10.68 -33.70 -13.66
C SER A 27 -9.59 -33.50 -14.73
N LYS A 28 -9.95 -33.57 -16.02
CA LYS A 28 -9.01 -33.33 -17.13
C LYS A 28 -8.55 -31.86 -17.18
N GLN A 29 -9.47 -30.92 -16.94
CA GLN A 29 -9.13 -29.49 -16.90
C GLN A 29 -8.27 -29.16 -15.67
N GLN A 30 -8.59 -29.74 -14.51
CA GLN A 30 -7.77 -29.59 -13.29
C GLN A 30 -6.35 -30.11 -13.50
N GLN A 31 -6.20 -31.29 -14.12
CA GLN A 31 -4.87 -31.83 -14.47
C GLN A 31 -4.11 -30.90 -15.42
N TYR A 32 -4.80 -30.33 -16.42
CA TYR A 32 -4.18 -29.38 -17.33
C TYR A 32 -3.71 -28.11 -16.61
N ILE A 33 -4.54 -27.55 -15.72
CA ILE A 33 -4.19 -26.36 -14.93
C ILE A 33 -3.00 -26.66 -14.02
N ASN A 34 -3.01 -27.80 -13.33
CA ASN A 34 -1.92 -28.20 -12.45
C ASN A 34 -0.59 -28.36 -13.23
N ALA A 35 -0.64 -28.97 -14.42
CA ALA A 35 0.53 -29.09 -15.28
C ALA A 35 1.01 -27.73 -15.82
N TYR A 36 0.08 -26.88 -16.28
CA TYR A 36 0.40 -25.56 -16.83
C TYR A 36 1.01 -24.63 -15.79
N THR A 37 0.49 -24.66 -14.58
CA THR A 37 1.00 -23.83 -13.47
C THR A 37 2.22 -24.43 -12.79
N HIS A 38 2.64 -25.66 -13.15
CA HIS A 38 3.67 -26.42 -12.43
C HIS A 38 3.38 -26.47 -10.92
N ARG A 39 2.11 -26.75 -10.56
CA ARG A 39 1.66 -26.77 -9.19
C ARG A 39 2.37 -27.86 -8.39
N ALA A 40 3.02 -27.46 -7.29
CA ALA A 40 3.65 -28.41 -6.39
C ALA A 40 2.63 -29.19 -5.55
N ALA A 41 2.98 -30.36 -5.06
CA ALA A 41 2.06 -31.22 -4.28
C ALA A 41 1.53 -30.55 -2.99
N ASN A 42 2.32 -29.65 -2.39
CA ASN A 42 1.99 -28.90 -1.19
C ASN A 42 1.51 -27.45 -1.45
N GLU A 43 1.27 -27.12 -2.71
CA GLU A 43 0.84 -25.78 -3.12
C GLU A 43 -0.66 -25.81 -3.42
N SER A 44 -1.44 -24.86 -2.88
CA SER A 44 -2.85 -24.70 -3.25
C SER A 44 -2.99 -24.17 -4.67
N VAL A 45 -4.18 -24.34 -5.28
CA VAL A 45 -4.40 -23.77 -6.62
C VAL A 45 -4.35 -22.25 -6.61
N CYS A 46 -4.83 -21.61 -5.54
CA CYS A 46 -4.71 -20.16 -5.36
C CYS A 46 -3.25 -19.70 -5.32
N GLN A 47 -2.42 -20.39 -4.55
CA GLN A 47 -0.99 -20.09 -4.50
C GLN A 47 -0.30 -20.25 -5.86
N ALA A 48 -0.62 -21.33 -6.59
CA ALA A 48 -0.09 -21.57 -7.93
C ALA A 48 -0.51 -20.45 -8.91
N MET A 49 -1.78 -20.03 -8.89
CA MET A 49 -2.28 -18.95 -9.75
C MET A 49 -1.67 -17.60 -9.38
N ILE A 50 -1.54 -17.27 -8.11
CA ILE A 50 -0.89 -16.03 -7.65
C ILE A 50 0.59 -16.05 -8.05
N ARG A 51 1.28 -17.17 -7.93
CA ARG A 51 2.66 -17.32 -8.37
C ARG A 51 2.80 -17.07 -9.87
N GLN A 52 1.91 -17.63 -10.70
CA GLN A 52 1.88 -17.36 -12.14
C GLN A 52 1.61 -15.88 -12.44
N LEU A 53 0.67 -15.27 -11.74
CA LEU A 53 0.39 -13.85 -11.85
C LEU A 53 1.63 -13.00 -11.56
N PHE A 54 2.34 -13.30 -10.48
CA PHE A 54 3.55 -12.56 -10.09
C PHE A 54 4.73 -12.80 -11.05
N ALA A 55 4.77 -13.92 -11.75
CA ALA A 55 5.76 -14.23 -12.77
C ALA A 55 5.52 -13.49 -14.10
N THR A 56 4.38 -12.81 -14.28
CA THR A 56 4.10 -12.07 -15.51
C THR A 56 4.99 -10.84 -15.66
N VAL A 57 5.13 -10.34 -16.88
CA VAL A 57 5.84 -9.08 -17.17
C VAL A 57 5.01 -7.82 -16.88
N SER A 58 3.76 -7.97 -16.44
CA SER A 58 2.86 -6.86 -16.14
C SER A 58 3.41 -5.97 -15.04
N ASN A 59 3.37 -4.64 -15.21
CA ASN A 59 3.86 -3.71 -14.19
C ASN A 59 3.08 -3.80 -12.88
N THR A 60 1.79 -4.12 -12.98
CA THR A 60 0.92 -4.28 -11.80
C THR A 60 0.32 -5.67 -11.80
N ALA A 61 0.42 -6.36 -10.67
CA ALA A 61 -0.22 -7.64 -10.40
C ALA A 61 -1.16 -7.47 -9.20
N ILE A 62 -2.43 -7.84 -9.37
CA ILE A 62 -3.46 -7.72 -8.33
C ILE A 62 -4.04 -9.11 -8.04
N ALA A 63 -3.87 -9.61 -6.82
CA ALA A 63 -4.53 -10.81 -6.33
C ALA A 63 -5.68 -10.43 -5.39
N THR A 64 -6.80 -11.14 -5.48
CA THR A 64 -7.92 -10.92 -4.55
C THR A 64 -7.55 -11.42 -3.16
N MET A 65 -8.09 -10.78 -2.12
CA MET A 65 -7.85 -11.26 -0.74
C MET A 65 -8.39 -12.67 -0.53
N GLN A 66 -9.51 -13.02 -1.16
CA GLN A 66 -10.05 -14.36 -1.08
C GLN A 66 -9.08 -15.42 -1.60
N ASP A 67 -8.38 -15.14 -2.71
CA ASP A 67 -7.36 -16.03 -3.27
C ASP A 67 -6.10 -16.08 -2.39
N ILE A 68 -5.67 -14.94 -1.83
CA ILE A 68 -4.54 -14.88 -0.89
C ILE A 68 -4.83 -15.73 0.37
N LEU A 69 -6.06 -15.66 0.86
CA LEU A 69 -6.53 -16.41 2.03
C LEU A 69 -6.89 -17.87 1.71
N ASP A 70 -6.91 -18.23 0.42
CA ASP A 70 -7.25 -19.59 -0.05
C ASP A 70 -8.66 -20.01 0.30
N LEU A 71 -9.62 -19.10 0.11
CA LEU A 71 -11.01 -19.27 0.55
C LEU A 71 -11.88 -20.01 -0.49
N PRO A 72 -12.97 -20.67 -0.04
CA PRO A 72 -13.91 -21.37 -0.91
C PRO A 72 -14.86 -20.39 -1.63
N ALA A 73 -15.67 -20.92 -2.57
CA ALA A 73 -16.66 -20.18 -3.37
C ALA A 73 -17.64 -19.34 -2.53
N SER A 74 -17.91 -19.74 -1.28
CA SER A 74 -18.78 -18.99 -0.37
C SER A 74 -18.25 -17.61 0.01
N SER A 75 -16.97 -17.31 -0.24
CA SER A 75 -16.36 -15.99 -0.03
C SER A 75 -16.43 -15.08 -1.25
N ARG A 76 -17.10 -15.50 -2.34
CA ARG A 76 -17.29 -14.72 -3.55
C ARG A 76 -17.93 -13.37 -3.23
N MET A 77 -17.43 -12.30 -3.84
CA MET A 77 -17.88 -10.94 -3.55
C MET A 77 -19.20 -10.61 -4.24
N ASN A 78 -19.34 -10.97 -5.51
CA ASN A 78 -20.50 -10.63 -6.31
C ASN A 78 -20.85 -11.75 -7.30
N ILE A 79 -22.14 -12.05 -7.42
CA ILE A 79 -22.70 -12.94 -8.45
C ILE A 79 -23.53 -12.08 -9.40
N PRO A 80 -23.06 -11.82 -10.62
CA PRO A 80 -23.79 -11.00 -11.58
C PRO A 80 -25.23 -11.47 -11.80
N SER A 81 -26.14 -10.54 -12.01
CA SER A 81 -27.56 -10.79 -12.25
C SER A 81 -28.32 -11.43 -11.09
N THR A 82 -27.81 -11.35 -9.85
CA THR A 82 -28.51 -11.77 -8.64
C THR A 82 -28.87 -10.58 -7.76
N ILE A 83 -29.96 -10.74 -6.96
CA ILE A 83 -30.39 -9.74 -5.98
C ILE A 83 -30.16 -10.32 -4.57
N GLY A 84 -29.43 -9.56 -3.72
CA GLY A 84 -29.07 -9.97 -2.36
C GLY A 84 -27.86 -10.90 -2.27
N GLY A 85 -27.27 -11.00 -1.09
CA GLY A 85 -26.10 -11.85 -0.82
C GLY A 85 -24.78 -11.42 -1.45
N ASN A 86 -24.74 -10.24 -2.09
CA ASN A 86 -23.53 -9.71 -2.72
C ASN A 86 -22.89 -8.65 -1.83
N TRP A 87 -21.55 -8.52 -1.90
CA TRP A 87 -20.77 -7.52 -1.19
C TRP A 87 -20.78 -7.66 0.35
N GLU A 88 -21.12 -8.84 0.85
CA GLU A 88 -21.26 -9.10 2.30
C GLU A 88 -19.99 -9.66 2.93
N TRP A 89 -19.15 -10.34 2.15
CA TRP A 89 -17.93 -10.93 2.69
C TRP A 89 -17.00 -9.89 3.31
N ARG A 90 -16.43 -10.20 4.46
CA ARG A 90 -15.46 -9.36 5.17
C ARG A 90 -14.33 -10.23 5.71
N MET A 91 -13.09 -9.75 5.51
CA MET A 91 -11.92 -10.36 6.10
C MET A 91 -11.90 -10.09 7.61
N GLN A 92 -11.51 -11.10 8.38
CA GLN A 92 -11.20 -10.94 9.81
C GLN A 92 -9.71 -10.68 10.01
N GLU A 93 -9.33 -10.00 11.09
CA GLU A 93 -7.93 -9.70 11.38
C GLU A 93 -7.07 -10.96 11.53
N SER A 94 -7.65 -12.04 12.08
CA SER A 94 -7.02 -13.36 12.26
C SER A 94 -6.74 -14.12 10.95
N ASP A 95 -7.39 -13.75 9.84
CA ASP A 95 -7.27 -14.48 8.58
C ASP A 95 -5.89 -14.33 7.94
N LEU A 96 -5.24 -13.17 8.14
CA LEU A 96 -3.92 -12.88 7.60
C LEU A 96 -2.81 -13.46 8.50
N THR A 97 -2.66 -14.76 8.46
CA THR A 97 -1.64 -15.49 9.24
C THR A 97 -0.21 -15.20 8.78
N ASN A 98 0.78 -15.50 9.64
CA ASN A 98 2.18 -15.36 9.27
C ASN A 98 2.54 -16.19 8.03
N ALA A 99 2.01 -17.39 7.87
CA ALA A 99 2.23 -18.22 6.69
C ALA A 99 1.78 -17.53 5.38
N LYS A 100 0.65 -16.81 5.40
CA LYS A 100 0.17 -16.03 4.24
C LYS A 100 1.07 -14.83 3.95
N LYS A 101 1.54 -14.14 4.99
CA LYS A 101 2.50 -13.02 4.86
C LYS A 101 3.83 -13.52 4.30
N ASP A 102 4.35 -14.64 4.81
CA ASP A 102 5.61 -15.24 4.37
C ASP A 102 5.53 -15.65 2.89
N PHE A 103 4.43 -16.29 2.49
CA PHE A 103 4.18 -16.64 1.09
C PHE A 103 4.23 -15.39 0.18
N LEU A 104 3.49 -14.33 0.52
CA LEU A 104 3.49 -13.09 -0.27
C LEU A 104 4.88 -12.44 -0.31
N THR A 105 5.58 -12.41 0.82
CA THR A 105 6.95 -11.87 0.89
C THR A 105 7.89 -12.65 -0.01
N GLN A 106 7.82 -13.98 0.05
CA GLN A 106 8.64 -14.86 -0.75
C GLN A 106 8.43 -14.65 -2.25
N ILE A 107 7.18 -14.69 -2.73
CA ILE A 107 6.90 -14.54 -4.17
C ILE A 107 7.17 -13.12 -4.66
N THR A 108 6.87 -12.10 -3.84
CA THR A 108 7.14 -10.70 -4.19
C THR A 108 8.64 -10.47 -4.38
N THR A 109 9.46 -11.04 -3.50
CA THR A 109 10.92 -10.98 -3.58
C THR A 109 11.44 -11.78 -4.76
N LEU A 110 10.97 -13.03 -4.93
CA LEU A 110 11.43 -13.95 -5.98
C LEU A 110 11.23 -13.37 -7.39
N TYR A 111 10.06 -12.73 -7.62
CA TYR A 111 9.74 -12.16 -8.93
C TYR A 111 10.10 -10.68 -9.06
N GLY A 112 10.92 -10.14 -8.15
CA GLY A 112 11.42 -8.77 -8.22
C GLY A 112 10.34 -7.70 -8.09
N ARG A 113 9.18 -8.05 -7.49
CA ARG A 113 8.04 -7.15 -7.26
C ARG A 113 8.08 -6.50 -5.87
N ALA A 114 8.98 -6.96 -4.99
CA ALA A 114 9.28 -6.23 -3.78
C ALA A 114 9.84 -4.87 -4.17
N ASN A 115 9.28 -3.79 -3.64
CA ASN A 115 10.00 -2.54 -3.66
C ASN A 115 11.39 -2.85 -3.12
N LYS A 116 12.41 -2.63 -3.94
CA LYS A 116 13.75 -2.48 -3.40
C LYS A 116 13.66 -1.20 -2.58
N GLU A 117 13.22 -1.32 -1.34
CA GLU A 117 13.38 -0.25 -0.41
C GLU A 117 14.86 0.13 -0.50
N LYS A 118 15.16 1.28 -1.12
CA LYS A 118 16.35 2.01 -0.73
C LYS A 118 16.19 2.06 0.78
N ARG A 119 17.06 1.36 1.52
CA ARG A 119 17.10 1.38 2.98
C ARG A 119 16.99 2.85 3.37
N MET A 120 15.78 3.26 3.73
CA MET A 120 15.56 4.64 4.14
C MET A 120 16.38 4.80 5.41
N ILE A 121 17.23 5.79 5.43
CA ILE A 121 17.98 6.14 6.64
C ILE A 121 16.93 6.37 7.71
N LYS A 122 17.06 5.75 8.86
CA LYS A 122 16.17 5.99 10.00
C LYS A 122 16.15 7.47 10.35
N PHE A 123 15.02 7.96 10.86
CA PHE A 123 14.90 9.36 11.21
C PHE A 123 15.95 9.78 12.26
N SER A 124 16.22 8.93 13.25
CA SER A 124 17.27 9.15 14.25
C SER A 124 18.68 9.26 13.63
N GLU A 125 18.99 8.42 12.63
CA GLU A 125 20.25 8.49 11.88
C GLU A 125 20.31 9.78 11.03
N PHE A 126 19.22 10.16 10.37
CA PHE A 126 19.11 11.42 9.63
C PHE A 126 19.36 12.62 10.52
N VAL A 127 18.73 12.66 11.71
CA VAL A 127 18.94 13.74 12.69
C VAL A 127 20.39 13.80 13.14
N GLN A 128 21.00 12.65 13.43
CA GLN A 128 22.42 12.60 13.83
C GLN A 128 23.34 13.13 12.71
N GLN A 129 23.07 12.80 11.46
CA GLN A 129 23.87 13.28 10.31
C GLN A 129 23.70 14.77 10.06
N THR A 130 22.50 15.31 10.22
CA THR A 130 22.20 16.71 9.89
C THR A 130 22.50 17.69 11.02
N THR A 131 22.41 17.24 12.28
CA THR A 131 22.57 18.12 13.45
C THR A 131 23.79 17.79 14.32
N ASN A 132 24.43 16.64 14.09
CA ASN A 132 25.47 16.07 14.94
C ASN A 132 25.02 15.88 16.40
N LYS A 133 23.72 15.73 16.63
CA LYS A 133 23.09 15.52 17.95
C LYS A 133 22.18 14.32 17.93
N LYS A 134 22.05 13.66 19.08
CA LYS A 134 21.06 12.59 19.27
C LYS A 134 19.66 13.20 19.40
N LEU A 135 18.64 12.43 19.00
CA LEU A 135 17.24 12.83 18.97
C LEU A 135 16.73 13.30 20.34
N GLU A 136 17.16 12.62 21.43
CA GLU A 136 16.77 12.95 22.82
C GLU A 136 17.21 14.34 23.27
N LYS A 137 18.28 14.88 22.65
CA LYS A 137 18.87 16.18 23.03
C LYS A 137 18.27 17.35 22.24
N LEU A 138 17.37 17.11 21.32
CA LEU A 138 16.73 18.15 20.57
C LEU A 138 15.45 18.64 21.24
N SER A 139 15.13 19.92 21.07
CA SER A 139 13.81 20.47 21.40
C SER A 139 12.77 19.96 20.40
N ASP A 140 11.50 19.93 20.81
CA ASP A 140 10.42 19.49 19.96
C ASP A 140 10.30 20.32 18.67
N HIS A 141 10.54 21.63 18.75
CA HIS A 141 10.61 22.50 17.58
C HIS A 141 11.79 22.13 16.63
N ALA A 142 12.95 21.79 17.19
CA ALA A 142 14.08 21.36 16.37
C ALA A 142 13.78 20.01 15.70
N ILE A 143 13.11 19.09 16.40
CA ILE A 143 12.65 17.82 15.82
C ILE A 143 11.64 18.06 14.72
N TYR A 144 10.66 18.97 14.89
CA TYR A 144 9.71 19.36 13.87
C TYR A 144 10.41 19.81 12.59
N VAL A 145 11.39 20.70 12.70
CA VAL A 145 12.19 21.18 11.54
C VAL A 145 12.92 20.02 10.86
N GLN A 146 13.51 19.09 11.64
CA GLN A 146 14.17 17.91 11.07
C GLN A 146 13.18 16.95 10.40
N LEU A 147 11.96 16.79 10.92
CA LEU A 147 10.90 16.02 10.27
C LEU A 147 10.52 16.61 8.92
N LEU A 148 10.37 17.93 8.82
CA LEU A 148 10.11 18.58 7.52
C LEU A 148 11.23 18.32 6.51
N ASN A 149 12.50 18.42 6.94
CA ASN A 149 13.65 18.15 6.09
C ASN A 149 13.72 16.68 5.67
N TYR A 150 13.39 15.77 6.57
CA TYR A 150 13.33 14.33 6.29
C TYR A 150 12.23 14.01 5.29
N VAL A 151 11.01 14.51 5.49
CA VAL A 151 9.88 14.39 4.55
C VAL A 151 10.27 14.93 3.17
N LYS A 152 10.87 16.11 3.11
CA LYS A 152 11.36 16.73 1.87
C LYS A 152 12.37 15.83 1.15
N THR A 153 13.29 15.22 1.89
CA THR A 153 14.30 14.31 1.34
C THR A 153 13.66 13.04 0.78
N LEU A 154 12.70 12.46 1.50
CA LEU A 154 11.96 11.28 1.04
C LEU A 154 11.10 11.59 -0.19
N ALA A 155 10.40 12.73 -0.18
CA ALA A 155 9.55 13.17 -1.29
C ALA A 155 10.35 13.47 -2.56
N ALA A 156 11.57 13.99 -2.44
CA ALA A 156 12.44 14.26 -3.59
C ALA A 156 12.84 12.99 -4.37
N ASN A 157 12.78 11.82 -3.72
CA ASN A 157 13.06 10.52 -4.34
C ASN A 157 11.82 9.86 -4.98
N LYS A 158 10.62 10.43 -4.82
CA LYS A 158 9.42 9.95 -5.49
C LYS A 158 9.43 10.35 -6.96
N GLU A 159 8.89 9.47 -7.80
CA GLU A 159 8.73 9.78 -9.23
C GLU A 159 7.85 11.02 -9.40
N LYS A 160 8.34 11.98 -10.18
CA LYS A 160 7.55 13.15 -10.54
C LYS A 160 6.58 12.76 -11.65
N ASN A 161 5.34 13.22 -11.54
CA ASN A 161 4.36 13.05 -12.60
C ASN A 161 4.82 13.81 -13.86
N THR A 162 5.21 13.05 -14.89
CA THR A 162 5.67 13.58 -16.19
C THR A 162 4.56 13.54 -17.25
N ALA A 163 3.30 13.42 -16.85
CA ALA A 163 2.16 13.36 -17.78
C ALA A 163 2.16 14.55 -18.74
N LYS A 164 1.88 14.28 -20.02
CA LYS A 164 1.82 15.29 -21.10
C LYS A 164 0.69 16.29 -20.89
N ARG A 165 -0.39 15.88 -20.20
CA ARG A 165 -1.52 16.73 -19.86
C ARG A 165 -1.45 17.06 -18.36
N LYS A 166 -1.54 18.35 -18.04
CA LYS A 166 -1.55 18.83 -16.65
C LYS A 166 -2.85 19.59 -16.41
N VAL A 167 -3.46 19.36 -15.26
CA VAL A 167 -4.56 20.16 -14.76
C VAL A 167 -4.00 21.12 -13.73
N TYR A 168 -4.32 22.41 -13.86
CA TYR A 168 -3.97 23.43 -12.91
C TYR A 168 -5.24 23.85 -12.18
N TYR A 169 -5.24 23.72 -10.86
CA TYR A 169 -6.30 24.24 -10.02
C TYR A 169 -5.84 25.57 -9.40
N ILE A 170 -6.59 26.63 -9.64
CA ILE A 170 -6.29 27.96 -9.14
C ILE A 170 -7.45 28.39 -8.24
N SER A 171 -7.14 28.77 -7.00
CA SER A 171 -8.12 29.30 -6.05
C SER A 171 -7.53 30.50 -5.32
N ALA A 172 -8.40 31.42 -4.91
CA ALA A 172 -8.02 32.55 -4.05
C ALA A 172 -7.87 32.13 -2.57
N GLU A 173 -8.42 30.99 -2.20
CA GLU A 173 -8.39 30.47 -0.84
C GLU A 173 -7.98 28.99 -0.83
N PHE A 174 -7.16 28.61 0.15
CA PHE A 174 -6.78 27.23 0.43
C PHE A 174 -6.76 27.01 1.95
N LEU A 175 -7.61 26.13 2.46
CA LEU A 175 -7.66 25.73 3.87
C LEU A 175 -7.18 24.29 3.98
N ILE A 176 -5.89 24.09 3.89
CA ILE A 176 -5.26 22.78 3.77
C ILE A 176 -5.15 22.08 5.14
N GLY A 177 -4.91 22.84 6.22
CA GLY A 177 -4.65 22.30 7.54
C GLY A 177 -3.21 21.80 7.72
N LYS A 178 -2.98 21.09 8.82
CA LYS A 178 -1.66 20.50 9.13
C LYS A 178 -1.39 19.31 8.22
N LEU A 179 -0.20 19.22 7.67
CA LEU A 179 0.18 18.24 6.66
C LEU A 179 1.25 17.23 7.11
N LEU A 180 1.92 17.45 8.25
CA LEU A 180 3.04 16.60 8.68
C LEU A 180 2.61 15.14 8.78
N SER A 181 1.59 14.84 9.58
CA SER A 181 1.08 13.47 9.75
C SER A 181 0.61 12.86 8.43
N ASN A 182 -0.12 13.63 7.62
CA ASN A 182 -0.59 13.17 6.32
C ASN A 182 0.57 12.79 5.40
N ASN A 183 1.64 13.60 5.37
CA ASN A 183 2.83 13.31 4.60
C ASN A 183 3.57 12.07 5.12
N LEU A 184 3.70 11.91 6.44
CA LEU A 184 4.34 10.73 7.04
C LEU A 184 3.56 9.44 6.74
N ILE A 185 2.22 9.49 6.78
CA ILE A 185 1.34 8.37 6.41
C ILE A 185 1.51 8.03 4.92
N ASN A 186 1.44 9.02 4.03
CA ASN A 186 1.56 8.83 2.59
C ASN A 186 2.96 8.33 2.16
N LEU A 187 3.99 8.64 2.94
CA LEU A 187 5.35 8.12 2.76
C LEU A 187 5.55 6.75 3.40
N GLY A 188 4.59 6.28 4.21
CA GLY A 188 4.64 4.97 4.88
C GLY A 188 5.56 4.92 6.08
N VAL A 189 5.98 6.07 6.65
CA VAL A 189 6.97 6.16 7.74
C VAL A 189 6.38 6.63 9.08
N TYR A 190 5.08 6.87 9.13
CA TYR A 190 4.43 7.45 10.33
C TYR A 190 4.68 6.62 11.59
N GLN A 191 4.44 5.31 11.52
CA GLN A 191 4.57 4.45 12.69
C GLN A 191 6.04 4.31 13.13
N GLU A 192 6.96 4.15 12.18
CA GLU A 192 8.39 4.05 12.47
C GLU A 192 8.90 5.31 13.20
N ILE A 193 8.56 6.49 12.70
CA ILE A 193 8.94 7.76 13.33
C ILE A 193 8.31 7.92 14.71
N LYS A 194 7.05 7.55 14.86
CA LYS A 194 6.36 7.57 16.16
C LYS A 194 7.08 6.72 17.19
N ASP A 195 7.51 5.52 16.78
CA ASP A 195 8.21 4.58 17.67
C ASP A 195 9.62 5.07 17.99
N GLU A 196 10.37 5.62 17.02
CA GLU A 196 11.70 6.21 17.28
C GLU A 196 11.63 7.42 18.23
N LEU A 197 10.63 8.28 18.06
CA LEU A 197 10.39 9.41 18.98
C LEU A 197 10.02 8.94 20.38
N ALA A 198 9.16 7.94 20.51
CA ALA A 198 8.79 7.37 21.80
C ALA A 198 10.01 6.77 22.52
N GLN A 199 10.89 6.05 21.80
CA GLN A 199 12.15 5.54 22.36
C GLN A 199 13.09 6.66 22.83
N ALA A 200 13.04 7.82 22.18
CA ALA A 200 13.79 9.02 22.56
C ALA A 200 13.11 9.86 23.66
N GLY A 201 11.99 9.37 24.23
CA GLY A 201 11.21 10.10 25.24
C GLY A 201 10.46 11.31 24.70
N LYS A 202 10.14 11.30 23.38
CA LYS A 202 9.42 12.37 22.66
C LYS A 202 8.05 11.90 22.20
N SER A 203 7.13 12.85 22.02
CA SER A 203 5.78 12.57 21.52
C SER A 203 5.59 13.18 20.15
N LEU A 204 5.27 12.35 19.15
CA LEU A 204 4.96 12.84 17.81
C LEU A 204 3.77 13.80 17.84
N SER A 205 2.72 13.52 18.62
CA SER A 205 1.55 14.39 18.73
C SER A 205 1.90 15.80 19.25
N HIS A 206 2.78 15.91 20.25
CA HIS A 206 3.23 17.22 20.75
C HIS A 206 4.05 17.98 19.69
N ILE A 207 4.80 17.25 18.86
CA ILE A 207 5.59 17.86 17.78
C ILE A 207 4.64 18.33 16.65
N GLU A 208 3.59 17.57 16.34
CA GLU A 208 2.54 17.95 15.39
C GLU A 208 1.77 19.21 15.84
N ASP A 209 1.61 19.42 17.16
CA ASP A 209 0.96 20.62 17.67
C ASP A 209 1.74 21.91 17.37
N ILE A 210 3.06 21.81 17.17
CA ILE A 210 3.94 22.93 16.80
C ILE A 210 3.71 23.38 15.34
N GLU A 211 3.22 22.47 14.48
CA GLU A 211 2.99 22.79 13.07
C GLU A 211 1.98 23.93 12.94
N PRO A 212 2.36 25.05 12.28
CA PRO A 212 1.39 26.08 11.96
C PRO A 212 0.35 25.53 10.97
N GLU A 213 -0.89 25.89 11.14
CA GLU A 213 -1.95 25.50 10.21
C GLU A 213 -1.86 26.38 8.95
N PRO A 214 -1.38 25.86 7.82
CA PRO A 214 -1.30 26.63 6.59
C PRO A 214 -2.70 26.84 6.03
N SER A 215 -3.15 28.07 6.08
CA SER A 215 -4.45 28.48 5.52
C SER A 215 -4.37 29.82 4.82
N LEU A 216 -5.01 29.91 3.68
CA LEU A 216 -5.28 31.16 2.97
C LEU A 216 -6.79 31.27 2.82
N GLY A 217 -7.39 32.15 3.63
CA GLY A 217 -8.84 32.21 3.77
C GLY A 217 -9.39 31.11 4.72
N ASN A 218 -10.64 31.26 5.12
CA ASN A 218 -11.30 30.42 6.12
C ASN A 218 -12.70 29.96 5.74
N GLY A 219 -13.13 30.24 4.51
CA GLY A 219 -14.46 29.91 4.02
C GLY A 219 -14.60 28.57 3.34
N GLY A 220 -15.78 28.27 2.86
CA GLY A 220 -16.08 27.06 2.11
C GLY A 220 -15.28 26.91 0.82
N LEU A 221 -14.88 28.03 0.18
CA LEU A 221 -14.04 28.04 -1.01
C LEU A 221 -12.65 27.47 -0.72
N GLY A 222 -12.04 27.88 0.41
CA GLY A 222 -10.73 27.37 0.82
C GLY A 222 -10.74 25.88 1.14
N ARG A 223 -11.79 25.39 1.81
CA ARG A 223 -11.96 23.97 2.10
C ARG A 223 -12.20 23.15 0.82
N LEU A 224 -13.02 23.64 -0.10
CA LEU A 224 -13.27 22.98 -1.38
C LEU A 224 -11.98 22.88 -2.20
N ALA A 225 -11.19 23.96 -2.25
CA ALA A 225 -9.88 23.94 -2.93
C ALA A 225 -8.93 22.89 -2.36
N SER A 226 -8.95 22.69 -1.03
CA SER A 226 -8.12 21.68 -0.36
C SER A 226 -8.50 20.25 -0.71
N CYS A 227 -9.73 19.99 -1.14
CA CYS A 227 -10.16 18.67 -1.58
C CYS A 227 -9.59 18.26 -2.95
N PHE A 228 -9.00 19.20 -3.69
CA PHE A 228 -8.41 18.96 -5.02
C PHE A 228 -6.87 18.89 -4.98
N ILE A 229 -6.25 19.05 -3.83
CA ILE A 229 -4.81 18.93 -3.60
C ILE A 229 -4.48 17.59 -2.97
#